data_f9ed88e5567941bee1aa1f517e1af737
#
_entry.id   f9ed88e5567941bee1aa1f517e1af737
#
_cell.length_a   1.000
_cell.length_b   1.000
_cell.length_c   1.000
_cell.angle_alpha   90.00
_cell.angle_beta   90.00
_cell.angle_gamma   90.00
#
_symmetry.space_group_name_H-M   'P 1'
#
loop_
_entity.id
_entity.type
_entity.pdbx_description
1 polymer ?
#
loop_
_entity_poly.entity_id
_entity_poly.type
_entity_poly.pdbx_seq_one_letter_code
_entity_poly.pdbx_strand_id
1 'polypeptide(L)'
;MPEIGRELKRRNENRTMKHFLVWVILLSMPLRSSLAAHPPRQATASEITKHPQTKAALDWFEPHLTSINEIQIKLAEIPAPSYQEEQRAAAVEALLGAAGLTVHRDKIGNVIGELRGANEKEIVILAAHLDTVFPTGTDVKVRHEGERLSGPGISDNGTGLAALVAIARAMQAAKIKPRRTILFAADVGEEGEGNLRGMRALVDAYRPNLKAVIVLDGSGTDHVTTKALASRRLEAAISGPGGHSWSDFGMVNPINALVRGAVRFINTKVPTAPRTTFNLGQIEGGTSVNSIPHEAKLKVDIRSESEEELARLEAALRECISAGVRDEMESARERSKGRLEWKVELLGSRPGGELAAGSSVLAALRAADEIVGNHSRLERSSTDANIPLSMGIDAIAIGAGGNGGGAHSLQEWYEPTGREMGLKRALITLLEVAGIAQEKTQ
;
A
#
# COMPACT_ATOMS: atom_id res chain seq x y z
N MET A 1 -17.53 -43.26 -47.51
CA MET A 1 -17.21 -44.55 -48.15
C MET A 1 -15.98 -44.33 -49.07
N PRO A 2 -14.99 -45.20 -49.13
CA PRO A 2 -14.51 -46.21 -48.18
C PRO A 2 -13.08 -45.87 -47.72
N GLU A 3 -12.65 -46.27 -46.55
CA GLU A 3 -12.03 -47.55 -46.11
C GLU A 3 -10.69 -47.90 -46.78
N ILE A 4 -9.79 -48.25 -45.95
CA ILE A 4 -8.87 -49.43 -45.83
C ILE A 4 -7.51 -48.91 -45.38
N GLY A 5 -6.78 -49.32 -44.36
CA GLY A 5 -6.79 -50.51 -43.58
C GLY A 5 -5.38 -51.08 -43.45
N ARG A 6 -4.98 -51.50 -42.24
CA ARG A 6 -4.00 -52.57 -41.91
C ARG A 6 -2.53 -52.36 -42.27
N GLU A 7 -1.52 -52.89 -41.61
CA GLU A 7 -1.32 -53.88 -40.54
C GLU A 7 0.14 -53.91 -40.10
N LEU A 8 0.37 -54.16 -38.84
CA LEU A 8 1.38 -54.95 -38.16
C LEU A 8 2.63 -55.44 -38.92
N LYS A 9 3.82 -55.33 -38.28
CA LYS A 9 4.59 -56.55 -37.88
C LYS A 9 5.74 -56.25 -36.91
N ARG A 10 5.77 -57.06 -35.88
CA ARG A 10 6.85 -57.33 -34.91
C ARG A 10 8.12 -57.86 -35.61
N ARG A 11 9.28 -57.57 -35.03
CA ARG A 11 10.37 -58.58 -34.93
C ARG A 11 11.22 -58.32 -33.68
N ASN A 12 11.21 -59.33 -32.85
CA ASN A 12 12.17 -59.65 -31.79
C ASN A 12 13.46 -60.09 -32.42
N GLU A 13 14.60 -59.85 -31.82
CA GLU A 13 15.62 -60.91 -31.60
C GLU A 13 16.79 -60.39 -30.74
N ASN A 14 17.09 -61.18 -29.77
CA ASN A 14 18.19 -61.24 -28.82
C ASN A 14 19.60 -61.04 -29.41
N ARG A 15 20.51 -60.45 -28.60
CA ARG A 15 21.83 -61.08 -28.37
C ARG A 15 22.64 -60.46 -27.22
N THR A 16 22.93 -61.33 -26.28
CA THR A 16 24.21 -61.55 -25.57
C THR A 16 24.78 -60.56 -24.61
N MET A 17 24.66 -60.90 -23.35
CA MET A 17 25.44 -60.59 -22.15
C MET A 17 26.97 -60.69 -22.38
N LYS A 18 27.74 -59.71 -22.04
CA LYS A 18 29.15 -59.80 -21.65
C LYS A 18 29.35 -59.18 -20.27
N HIS A 19 29.72 -60.08 -19.35
CA HIS A 19 30.15 -59.71 -17.99
C HIS A 19 31.45 -58.93 -18.05
N PHE A 20 31.45 -57.73 -17.41
CA PHE A 20 32.68 -57.08 -17.00
C PHE A 20 32.63 -56.91 -15.48
N LEU A 21 33.50 -57.66 -14.81
CA LEU A 21 33.75 -57.58 -13.37
C LEU A 21 34.57 -56.34 -13.13
N VAL A 22 34.00 -55.34 -12.45
CA VAL A 22 34.74 -54.16 -11.94
C VAL A 22 34.82 -54.26 -10.43
N TRP A 23 36.04 -54.37 -9.94
CA TRP A 23 36.40 -54.35 -8.52
C TRP A 23 36.06 -52.98 -7.91
N VAL A 24 35.15 -52.98 -6.94
CA VAL A 24 34.88 -51.78 -6.10
C VAL A 24 35.80 -51.86 -4.90
N ILE A 25 36.79 -50.95 -4.87
CA ILE A 25 37.59 -50.69 -3.68
C ILE A 25 36.74 -49.78 -2.75
N LEU A 26 36.28 -50.33 -1.64
CA LEU A 26 35.65 -49.61 -0.55
C LEU A 26 36.74 -48.82 0.21
N LEU A 27 36.88 -47.53 -0.09
CA LEU A 27 37.54 -46.60 0.82
C LEU A 27 36.54 -46.18 1.88
N SER A 28 36.66 -46.65 3.09
CA SER A 28 35.95 -46.19 4.28
C SER A 28 36.46 -44.80 4.69
N MET A 29 35.78 -43.74 4.20
CA MET A 29 35.91 -42.41 4.80
C MET A 29 34.96 -42.30 5.99
N PRO A 30 35.41 -41.78 7.14
CA PRO A 30 34.52 -41.53 8.26
C PRO A 30 33.53 -40.42 7.88
N LEU A 31 32.23 -40.69 7.88
CA LEU A 31 31.17 -39.68 7.83
C LEU A 31 31.32 -38.76 9.05
N ARG A 32 31.93 -37.60 8.84
CA ARG A 32 31.73 -36.48 9.78
C ARG A 32 30.28 -36.04 9.57
N SER A 33 29.40 -36.44 10.47
CA SER A 33 28.07 -35.83 10.62
C SER A 33 28.25 -34.35 10.99
N SER A 34 28.19 -33.51 9.97
CA SER A 34 27.98 -32.08 10.15
C SER A 34 26.59 -31.95 10.81
N LEU A 35 26.56 -31.70 12.10
CA LEU A 35 25.38 -31.20 12.78
C LEU A 35 25.06 -29.83 12.10
N ALA A 36 24.22 -29.87 11.07
CA ALA A 36 23.59 -28.67 10.54
C ALA A 36 22.81 -28.08 11.72
N ALA A 37 23.28 -26.94 12.22
CA ALA A 37 22.55 -26.19 13.21
C ALA A 37 21.17 -25.86 12.61
N HIS A 38 20.14 -26.45 13.17
CA HIS A 38 18.76 -26.11 12.80
C HIS A 38 18.60 -24.62 13.02
N PRO A 39 18.02 -23.87 12.08
CA PRO A 39 17.69 -22.46 12.33
C PRO A 39 16.85 -22.40 13.63
N PRO A 40 17.11 -21.42 14.50
CA PRO A 40 16.38 -21.32 15.75
C PRO A 40 14.89 -21.33 15.45
N ARG A 41 14.15 -22.24 16.11
CA ARG A 41 12.69 -22.37 15.98
C ARG A 41 12.07 -21.00 16.29
N GLN A 42 11.26 -20.47 15.41
CA GLN A 42 10.52 -19.24 15.65
C GLN A 42 9.54 -19.52 16.79
N ALA A 43 9.60 -18.69 17.87
CA ALA A 43 8.68 -18.81 18.97
C ALA A 43 7.23 -18.64 18.47
N THR A 44 6.27 -19.31 19.08
CA THR A 44 4.85 -19.11 18.75
C THR A 44 4.32 -17.86 19.47
N ALA A 45 3.25 -17.23 18.98
CA ALA A 45 2.67 -16.04 19.59
C ALA A 45 2.35 -16.23 21.09
N SER A 46 1.97 -17.44 21.48
CA SER A 46 1.78 -17.81 22.88
C SER A 46 3.09 -17.83 23.68
N GLU A 47 4.23 -18.15 23.05
CA GLU A 47 5.55 -18.13 23.71
C GLU A 47 6.08 -16.69 23.81
N ILE A 48 5.90 -15.88 22.78
CA ILE A 48 6.30 -14.47 22.77
C ILE A 48 5.58 -13.67 23.86
N THR A 49 4.29 -13.87 24.04
CA THR A 49 3.52 -13.16 25.08
C THR A 49 3.86 -13.58 26.51
N LYS A 50 4.46 -14.76 26.71
CA LYS A 50 4.99 -15.19 28.01
C LYS A 50 6.33 -14.54 28.36
N HIS A 51 7.03 -13.97 27.38
CA HIS A 51 8.31 -13.32 27.62
C HIS A 51 8.11 -12.09 28.52
N PRO A 52 8.87 -11.94 29.62
CA PRO A 52 8.64 -10.87 30.61
C PRO A 52 8.68 -9.46 29.99
N GLN A 53 9.58 -9.21 29.04
CA GLN A 53 9.67 -7.93 28.35
C GLN A 53 8.45 -7.67 27.46
N THR A 54 7.92 -8.69 26.78
CA THR A 54 6.68 -8.56 25.99
C THR A 54 5.52 -8.21 26.89
N LYS A 55 5.38 -8.92 28.02
CA LYS A 55 4.32 -8.63 28.99
C LYS A 55 4.43 -7.18 29.48
N ALA A 56 5.62 -6.74 29.87
CA ALA A 56 5.85 -5.36 30.30
C ALA A 56 5.48 -4.34 29.22
N ALA A 57 5.77 -4.62 27.94
CA ALA A 57 5.40 -3.74 26.84
C ALA A 57 3.88 -3.72 26.57
N LEU A 58 3.19 -4.86 26.72
CA LEU A 58 1.73 -4.94 26.59
C LEU A 58 1.02 -4.22 27.75
N ASP A 59 1.53 -4.35 28.98
CA ASP A 59 1.00 -3.68 30.16
C ASP A 59 1.29 -2.16 30.14
N TRP A 60 2.24 -1.70 29.32
CA TRP A 60 2.57 -0.29 29.18
C TRP A 60 1.43 0.54 28.55
N PHE A 61 0.60 -0.03 27.69
CA PHE A 61 -0.38 0.72 26.91
C PHE A 61 -1.49 1.33 27.78
N GLU A 62 -2.11 0.54 28.66
CA GLU A 62 -3.29 0.95 29.45
C GLU A 62 -3.08 2.28 30.19
N PRO A 63 -2.02 2.46 31.01
CA PRO A 63 -1.80 3.72 31.74
C PRO A 63 -1.41 4.90 30.83
N HIS A 64 -1.11 4.64 29.54
CA HIS A 64 -0.66 5.66 28.59
C HIS A 64 -1.70 6.01 27.52
N LEU A 65 -2.91 5.43 27.55
CA LEU A 65 -3.93 5.65 26.50
C LEU A 65 -4.28 7.13 26.31
N THR A 66 -4.41 7.89 27.42
CA THR A 66 -4.67 9.33 27.34
C THR A 66 -3.56 10.06 26.60
N SER A 67 -2.31 9.81 26.92
CA SER A 67 -1.17 10.46 26.25
C SER A 67 -1.03 10.03 24.79
N ILE A 68 -1.43 8.82 24.43
CA ILE A 68 -1.47 8.34 23.05
C ILE A 68 -2.55 9.10 22.26
N ASN A 69 -3.75 9.32 22.87
CA ASN A 69 -4.80 10.13 22.26
C ASN A 69 -4.35 11.58 22.04
N GLU A 70 -3.63 12.17 22.99
CA GLU A 70 -3.07 13.53 22.86
C GLU A 70 -2.04 13.61 21.72
N ILE A 71 -1.21 12.58 21.52
CA ILE A 71 -0.29 12.52 20.39
C ILE A 71 -1.07 12.48 19.09
N GLN A 72 -2.10 11.66 18.99
CA GLN A 72 -2.96 11.58 17.80
C GLN A 72 -3.57 12.94 17.46
N ILE A 73 -4.17 13.63 18.43
CA ILE A 73 -4.75 14.95 18.24
C ILE A 73 -3.70 15.94 17.72
N LYS A 74 -2.54 16.01 18.41
CA LYS A 74 -1.44 16.92 18.02
C LYS A 74 -0.94 16.65 16.59
N LEU A 75 -0.83 15.39 16.19
CA LEU A 75 -0.40 15.04 14.83
C LEU A 75 -1.49 15.35 13.80
N ALA A 76 -2.76 15.08 14.09
CA ALA A 76 -3.86 15.38 13.18
C ALA A 76 -4.03 16.89 12.94
N GLU A 77 -3.80 17.72 13.96
CA GLU A 77 -3.88 19.18 13.87
C GLU A 77 -2.73 19.85 13.09
N ILE A 78 -1.71 19.08 12.65
CA ILE A 78 -0.68 19.58 11.75
C ILE A 78 -1.12 19.30 10.30
N PRO A 79 -1.41 20.32 9.48
CA PRO A 79 -1.77 20.11 8.08
C PRO A 79 -0.64 19.35 7.33
N ALA A 80 -0.99 18.31 6.61
CA ALA A 80 -0.04 17.51 5.86
C ALA A 80 -0.66 16.95 4.56
N PRO A 81 -1.08 17.79 3.61
CA PRO A 81 -1.45 17.26 2.29
C PRO A 81 -0.23 16.59 1.63
N SER A 82 -0.47 15.63 0.73
CA SER A 82 0.60 14.98 -0.02
C SER A 82 1.53 16.03 -0.65
N TYR A 83 2.85 15.81 -0.55
CA TYR A 83 3.96 16.71 -0.88
C TYR A 83 4.20 17.90 0.08
N GLN A 84 3.45 18.02 1.19
CA GLN A 84 3.62 19.07 2.19
C GLN A 84 3.64 18.49 3.62
N GLU A 85 4.20 17.30 3.78
CA GLU A 85 4.21 16.54 5.04
C GLU A 85 5.29 17.02 6.04
N GLU A 86 6.15 17.95 5.66
CA GLU A 86 7.37 18.37 6.37
C GLU A 86 7.15 18.68 7.86
N GLN A 87 6.10 19.42 8.20
CA GLN A 87 5.84 19.81 9.59
C GLN A 87 5.40 18.62 10.44
N ARG A 88 4.53 17.75 9.90
CA ARG A 88 4.10 16.54 10.60
C ARG A 88 5.23 15.55 10.73
N ALA A 89 6.07 15.41 9.69
CA ALA A 89 7.28 14.62 9.71
C ALA A 89 8.25 15.08 10.82
N ALA A 90 8.45 16.40 10.98
CA ALA A 90 9.30 16.94 12.07
C ALA A 90 8.76 16.58 13.46
N ALA A 91 7.45 16.61 13.64
CA ALA A 91 6.81 16.22 14.90
C ALA A 91 6.99 14.72 15.19
N VAL A 92 6.80 13.85 14.19
CA VAL A 92 7.00 12.40 14.35
C VAL A 92 8.48 12.08 14.59
N GLU A 93 9.40 12.72 13.90
CA GLU A 93 10.86 12.59 14.11
C GLU A 93 11.24 12.87 15.57
N ALA A 94 10.74 13.98 16.11
CA ALA A 94 10.98 14.33 17.52
C ALA A 94 10.38 13.29 18.49
N LEU A 95 9.18 12.76 18.20
CA LEU A 95 8.50 11.77 19.03
C LEU A 95 9.23 10.42 19.03
N LEU A 96 9.72 9.95 17.88
CA LEU A 96 10.51 8.72 17.75
C LEU A 96 11.90 8.88 18.38
N GLY A 97 12.53 10.03 18.22
CA GLY A 97 13.80 10.36 18.91
C GLY A 97 13.64 10.37 20.43
N ALA A 98 12.55 10.97 20.94
CA ALA A 98 12.23 10.94 22.38
C ALA A 98 11.89 9.54 22.90
N ALA A 99 11.47 8.63 22.03
CA ALA A 99 11.31 7.21 22.34
C ALA A 99 12.66 6.45 22.41
N GLY A 100 13.80 7.11 22.12
CA GLY A 100 15.14 6.51 22.19
C GLY A 100 15.57 5.75 20.93
N LEU A 101 14.92 5.98 19.80
CA LEU A 101 15.32 5.41 18.51
C LEU A 101 16.40 6.26 17.83
N THR A 102 17.22 5.62 17.00
CA THR A 102 18.06 6.35 16.04
C THR A 102 17.19 6.77 14.86
N VAL A 103 16.95 8.08 14.72
CA VAL A 103 16.03 8.62 13.72
C VAL A 103 16.77 9.35 12.63
N HIS A 104 16.33 9.16 11.39
CA HIS A 104 16.80 9.91 10.23
C HIS A 104 15.65 10.11 9.23
N ARG A 105 15.84 11.03 8.30
CA ARG A 105 14.96 11.18 7.13
C ARG A 105 15.66 10.69 5.89
N ASP A 106 14.89 10.05 5.02
CA ASP A 106 15.37 9.74 3.68
C ASP A 106 15.23 10.95 2.73
N LYS A 107 15.68 10.77 1.48
CA LYS A 107 15.70 11.86 0.49
C LYS A 107 14.33 12.36 0.06
N ILE A 108 13.29 11.56 0.27
CA ILE A 108 11.92 11.92 -0.15
C ILE A 108 11.04 12.38 1.01
N GLY A 109 11.57 12.34 2.25
CA GLY A 109 10.92 12.87 3.44
C GLY A 109 10.37 11.84 4.40
N ASN A 110 10.51 10.53 4.16
CA ASN A 110 10.14 9.50 5.14
C ASN A 110 10.94 9.70 6.43
N VAL A 111 10.28 9.57 7.57
CA VAL A 111 10.91 9.53 8.89
C VAL A 111 11.11 8.08 9.31
N ILE A 112 12.33 7.68 9.58
CA ILE A 112 12.71 6.31 9.89
C ILE A 112 13.38 6.26 11.25
N GLY A 113 12.71 5.63 12.23
CA GLY A 113 13.27 5.32 13.54
C GLY A 113 13.75 3.87 13.57
N GLU A 114 15.04 3.66 13.84
CA GLU A 114 15.66 2.34 13.83
C GLU A 114 15.78 1.77 15.25
N LEU A 115 15.25 0.54 15.44
CA LEU A 115 15.52 -0.32 16.59
C LEU A 115 16.33 -1.54 16.12
N ARG A 116 17.65 -1.49 16.33
CA ARG A 116 18.57 -2.53 15.85
C ARG A 116 18.32 -3.88 16.49
N GLY A 117 18.26 -4.89 15.65
CA GLY A 117 18.12 -6.28 16.05
C GLY A 117 19.47 -6.98 16.24
N ALA A 118 19.45 -8.18 16.82
CA ALA A 118 20.62 -9.04 16.91
C ALA A 118 21.11 -9.51 15.52
N ASN A 119 20.22 -9.60 14.54
CA ASN A 119 20.51 -9.82 13.14
C ASN A 119 20.15 -8.55 12.34
N GLU A 120 21.13 -7.71 12.13
CA GLU A 120 20.96 -6.43 11.38
C GLU A 120 20.70 -6.62 9.89
N LYS A 121 20.93 -7.82 9.34
CA LYS A 121 20.69 -8.14 7.94
C LYS A 121 19.23 -8.50 7.63
N GLU A 122 18.40 -8.68 8.63
CA GLU A 122 16.97 -8.96 8.47
C GLU A 122 16.16 -7.79 9.03
N ILE A 123 15.26 -7.25 8.21
CA ILE A 123 14.51 -6.03 8.51
C ILE A 123 13.01 -6.32 8.48
N VAL A 124 12.29 -5.76 9.45
CA VAL A 124 10.83 -5.66 9.47
C VAL A 124 10.47 -4.19 9.53
N ILE A 125 9.56 -3.74 8.68
CA ILE A 125 9.03 -2.38 8.70
C ILE A 125 7.67 -2.38 9.38
N LEU A 126 7.48 -1.48 10.34
CA LEU A 126 6.19 -1.03 10.85
C LEU A 126 5.98 0.39 10.32
N ALA A 127 4.95 0.61 9.49
CA ALA A 127 4.74 1.86 8.78
C ALA A 127 3.39 2.50 9.11
N ALA A 128 3.32 3.84 9.00
CA ALA A 128 2.09 4.61 9.01
C ALA A 128 2.32 5.89 8.21
N HIS A 129 1.39 6.25 7.30
CA HIS A 129 1.60 7.40 6.44
C HIS A 129 1.38 8.74 7.14
N LEU A 130 2.13 9.75 6.68
CA LEU A 130 2.12 11.11 7.22
C LEU A 130 1.03 12.00 6.61
N ASP A 131 0.72 11.78 5.34
CA ASP A 131 -0.13 12.68 4.59
C ASP A 131 -1.63 12.44 4.80
N THR A 132 -2.43 13.37 4.32
CA THR A 132 -3.89 13.30 4.26
C THR A 132 -4.38 13.82 2.91
N VAL A 133 -5.62 13.50 2.56
CA VAL A 133 -6.30 13.99 1.34
C VAL A 133 -6.68 15.47 1.40
N PHE A 134 -6.56 16.11 2.57
CA PHE A 134 -7.08 17.45 2.79
C PHE A 134 -6.12 18.52 2.27
N PRO A 135 -6.58 19.45 1.40
CA PRO A 135 -5.72 20.49 0.84
C PRO A 135 -5.29 21.52 1.89
N THR A 136 -4.23 22.24 1.58
CA THR A 136 -3.76 23.39 2.39
C THR A 136 -4.88 24.39 2.64
N GLY A 137 -5.00 24.85 3.89
CA GLY A 137 -6.06 25.77 4.32
C GLY A 137 -7.32 25.10 4.87
N THR A 138 -7.40 23.76 4.83
CA THR A 138 -8.46 23.03 5.53
C THR A 138 -8.30 23.24 7.04
N ASP A 139 -9.41 23.51 7.75
CA ASP A 139 -9.44 23.52 9.22
C ASP A 139 -9.30 22.09 9.73
N VAL A 140 -8.10 21.73 10.17
CA VAL A 140 -7.76 20.40 10.71
C VAL A 140 -7.86 20.34 12.24
N LYS A 141 -8.47 21.36 12.88
CA LYS A 141 -8.63 21.38 14.33
C LYS A 141 -9.53 20.26 14.80
N VAL A 142 -9.06 19.51 15.80
CA VAL A 142 -9.82 18.40 16.39
C VAL A 142 -10.82 18.96 17.43
N ARG A 143 -12.06 18.50 17.33
CA ARG A 143 -13.14 18.83 18.25
C ARG A 143 -13.50 17.63 19.11
N HIS A 144 -13.82 17.89 20.38
CA HIS A 144 -14.28 16.87 21.31
C HIS A 144 -15.82 16.87 21.36
N GLU A 145 -16.43 15.73 21.10
CA GLU A 145 -17.87 15.48 21.20
C GLU A 145 -18.10 14.30 22.16
N GLY A 146 -17.98 14.57 23.47
CA GLY A 146 -17.89 13.52 24.47
C GLY A 146 -16.57 12.76 24.36
N GLU A 147 -16.63 11.44 24.15
CA GLU A 147 -15.44 10.60 23.92
C GLU A 147 -14.98 10.60 22.45
N ARG A 148 -15.82 11.11 21.56
CA ARG A 148 -15.53 11.20 20.13
C ARG A 148 -14.64 12.40 19.84
N LEU A 149 -13.62 12.16 19.03
CA LEU A 149 -12.75 13.16 18.42
C LEU A 149 -13.16 13.36 16.97
N SER A 150 -13.47 14.58 16.56
CA SER A 150 -13.91 14.88 15.20
C SER A 150 -12.95 15.89 14.55
N GLY A 151 -12.40 15.54 13.40
CA GLY A 151 -11.50 16.40 12.63
C GLY A 151 -10.82 15.65 11.48
N PRO A 152 -10.47 16.35 10.40
CA PRO A 152 -9.81 15.79 9.25
C PRO A 152 -8.48 15.10 9.60
N GLY A 153 -8.27 13.86 9.17
CA GLY A 153 -7.03 13.09 9.41
C GLY A 153 -6.89 12.55 10.84
N ILE A 154 -7.96 12.64 11.67
CA ILE A 154 -7.91 12.11 13.05
C ILE A 154 -7.85 10.60 13.09
N SER A 155 -8.51 9.92 12.17
CA SER A 155 -8.50 8.46 12.03
C SER A 155 -7.48 8.05 10.96
N ASP A 156 -7.56 8.66 9.81
CA ASP A 156 -6.73 8.40 8.62
C ASP A 156 -5.72 9.54 8.38
N ASN A 157 -4.42 9.44 8.80
CA ASN A 157 -3.86 8.32 9.55
C ASN A 157 -3.25 8.77 10.91
N GLY A 158 -3.94 9.70 11.59
CA GLY A 158 -3.54 10.11 12.94
C GLY A 158 -3.49 8.94 13.92
N THR A 159 -4.40 7.94 13.73
CA THR A 159 -4.45 6.74 14.56
C THR A 159 -3.21 5.87 14.37
N GLY A 160 -2.83 5.60 13.12
CA GLY A 160 -1.65 4.80 12.78
C GLY A 160 -0.35 5.45 13.25
N LEU A 161 -0.19 6.77 13.04
CA LEU A 161 0.99 7.51 13.50
C LEU A 161 1.13 7.49 15.03
N ALA A 162 0.02 7.68 15.76
CA ALA A 162 0.04 7.61 17.22
C ALA A 162 0.38 6.20 17.73
N ALA A 163 -0.12 5.16 17.06
CA ALA A 163 0.20 3.77 17.36
C ALA A 163 1.66 3.43 17.05
N LEU A 164 2.21 3.92 15.94
CA LEU A 164 3.63 3.78 15.59
C LEU A 164 4.53 4.28 16.72
N VAL A 165 4.27 5.50 17.21
CA VAL A 165 5.01 6.10 18.32
C VAL A 165 4.80 5.35 19.63
N ALA A 166 3.56 4.93 19.92
CA ALA A 166 3.22 4.20 21.15
C ALA A 166 3.92 2.84 21.23
N ILE A 167 3.96 2.09 20.12
CA ILE A 167 4.64 0.79 20.04
C ILE A 167 6.14 0.98 20.24
N ALA A 168 6.75 1.98 19.61
CA ALA A 168 8.16 2.29 19.82
C ALA A 168 8.47 2.58 21.30
N ARG A 169 7.67 3.41 21.96
CA ARG A 169 7.82 3.74 23.38
C ARG A 169 7.64 2.53 24.29
N ALA A 170 6.62 1.70 24.05
CA ALA A 170 6.36 0.49 24.84
C ALA A 170 7.53 -0.50 24.75
N MET A 171 8.08 -0.71 23.54
CA MET A 171 9.24 -1.57 23.33
C MET A 171 10.49 -1.06 24.01
N GLN A 172 10.74 0.24 23.96
CA GLN A 172 11.89 0.85 24.63
C GLN A 172 11.75 0.83 26.16
N ALA A 173 10.56 1.15 26.70
CA ALA A 173 10.29 1.07 28.14
C ALA A 173 10.49 -0.34 28.69
N ALA A 174 10.09 -1.36 27.94
CA ALA A 174 10.28 -2.77 28.28
C ALA A 174 11.69 -3.30 27.92
N LYS A 175 12.56 -2.48 27.34
CA LYS A 175 13.92 -2.85 26.91
C LYS A 175 13.95 -4.06 25.98
N ILE A 176 12.97 -4.16 25.07
CA ILE A 176 12.91 -5.25 24.10
C ILE A 176 14.06 -5.13 23.12
N LYS A 177 14.84 -6.20 23.00
CA LYS A 177 15.84 -6.38 21.95
C LYS A 177 15.27 -7.31 20.89
N PRO A 178 14.92 -6.81 19.68
CA PRO A 178 14.40 -7.68 18.65
C PRO A 178 15.49 -8.55 18.04
N ARG A 179 15.14 -9.70 17.48
CA ARG A 179 16.07 -10.51 16.70
C ARG A 179 16.37 -9.87 15.36
N ARG A 180 15.34 -9.39 14.65
CA ARG A 180 15.45 -8.61 13.40
C ARG A 180 15.42 -7.13 13.71
N THR A 181 16.12 -6.33 12.91
CA THR A 181 15.99 -4.86 12.97
C THR A 181 14.58 -4.45 12.64
N ILE A 182 14.01 -3.56 13.45
CA ILE A 182 12.69 -2.98 13.20
C ILE A 182 12.89 -1.53 12.78
N LEU A 183 12.28 -1.16 11.65
CA LEU A 183 12.16 0.20 11.19
C LEU A 183 10.75 0.71 11.47
N PHE A 184 10.64 1.73 12.31
CA PHE A 184 9.43 2.50 12.55
C PHE A 184 9.39 3.61 11.50
N ALA A 185 8.59 3.44 10.45
CA ALA A 185 8.56 4.35 9.32
C ALA A 185 7.28 5.19 9.32
N ALA A 186 7.43 6.51 9.40
CA ALA A 186 6.34 7.41 9.04
C ALA A 186 6.60 7.88 7.61
N ASP A 187 5.84 7.37 6.68
CA ASP A 187 6.11 7.54 5.26
C ASP A 187 5.22 8.60 4.61
N VAL A 188 5.67 9.09 3.46
CA VAL A 188 5.08 10.23 2.76
C VAL A 188 4.31 9.79 1.52
N GLY A 189 3.21 10.46 1.21
CA GLY A 189 2.52 10.32 -0.08
C GLY A 189 1.84 8.98 -0.25
N GLU A 190 1.17 8.49 0.78
CA GLU A 190 0.21 7.39 0.64
C GLU A 190 -0.98 7.87 -0.18
N GLU A 191 -1.48 9.06 0.11
CA GLU A 191 -2.72 9.59 -0.40
C GLU A 191 -2.65 10.14 -1.82
N GLY A 192 -3.77 10.03 -2.53
CA GLY A 192 -4.04 10.76 -3.75
C GLY A 192 -2.93 10.67 -4.79
N GLU A 193 -2.43 11.84 -5.19
CA GLU A 193 -1.34 11.99 -6.17
C GLU A 193 0.05 11.66 -5.59
N GLY A 194 0.15 11.45 -4.26
CA GLY A 194 1.38 10.98 -3.60
C GLY A 194 1.86 9.61 -4.09
N ASN A 195 0.93 8.79 -4.57
CA ASN A 195 1.21 7.56 -5.35
C ASN A 195 2.12 6.55 -4.62
N LEU A 196 1.98 6.44 -3.29
CA LEU A 196 2.76 5.54 -2.42
C LEU A 196 4.28 5.79 -2.50
N ARG A 197 4.71 7.05 -2.76
CA ARG A 197 6.12 7.35 -3.03
C ARG A 197 7.03 7.01 -1.83
N GLY A 198 6.50 7.15 -0.60
CA GLY A 198 7.18 6.82 0.63
C GLY A 198 7.48 5.35 0.74
N MET A 199 6.46 4.54 0.63
CA MET A 199 6.61 3.08 0.70
C MET A 199 7.46 2.53 -0.46
N ARG A 200 7.35 3.09 -1.67
CA ARG A 200 8.24 2.73 -2.79
C ARG A 200 9.70 2.91 -2.42
N ALA A 201 10.05 4.07 -1.89
CA ALA A 201 11.44 4.35 -1.51
C ALA A 201 11.92 3.45 -0.37
N LEU A 202 11.07 3.17 0.63
CA LEU A 202 11.40 2.24 1.72
C LEU A 202 11.66 0.83 1.19
N VAL A 203 10.75 0.30 0.36
CA VAL A 203 10.93 -1.04 -0.20
C VAL A 203 12.15 -1.12 -1.10
N ASP A 204 12.38 -0.13 -1.96
CA ASP A 204 13.56 -0.09 -2.84
C ASP A 204 14.87 -0.07 -2.05
N ALA A 205 14.92 0.72 -0.97
CA ALA A 205 16.11 0.85 -0.13
C ALA A 205 16.45 -0.43 0.67
N TYR A 206 15.41 -1.11 1.17
CA TYR A 206 15.60 -2.21 2.12
C TYR A 206 15.29 -3.60 1.55
N ARG A 207 14.80 -3.71 0.31
CA ARG A 207 14.34 -4.95 -0.33
C ARG A 207 15.23 -6.18 -0.13
N PRO A 208 16.56 -6.10 -0.25
CA PRO A 208 17.40 -7.30 -0.10
C PRO A 208 17.33 -7.95 1.28
N ASN A 209 17.02 -7.15 2.29
CA ASN A 209 17.00 -7.55 3.70
C ASN A 209 15.58 -7.58 4.29
N LEU A 210 14.59 -7.08 3.55
CA LEU A 210 13.22 -6.91 4.01
C LEU A 210 12.50 -8.25 4.12
N LYS A 211 11.99 -8.56 5.31
CA LYS A 211 11.27 -9.81 5.63
C LYS A 211 9.77 -9.63 5.66
N ALA A 212 9.31 -8.50 6.18
CA ALA A 212 7.89 -8.17 6.20
C ALA A 212 7.65 -6.68 6.36
N VAL A 213 6.47 -6.23 5.95
CA VAL A 213 5.94 -4.89 6.17
C VAL A 213 4.59 -5.00 6.88
N ILE A 214 4.42 -4.29 7.98
CA ILE A 214 3.15 -4.14 8.69
C ILE A 214 2.78 -2.67 8.57
N VAL A 215 1.67 -2.39 7.90
CA VAL A 215 1.15 -1.03 7.74
C VAL A 215 0.06 -0.80 8.79
N LEU A 216 0.16 0.28 9.54
CA LEU A 216 -0.88 0.78 10.44
C LEU A 216 -1.64 1.85 9.69
N ASP A 217 -2.87 1.55 9.28
CA ASP A 217 -3.67 2.41 8.42
C ASP A 217 -5.10 2.50 8.94
N GLY A 218 -5.44 3.68 9.45
CA GLY A 218 -6.74 3.98 10.04
C GLY A 218 -7.01 3.30 11.39
N SER A 219 -8.27 3.32 11.79
CA SER A 219 -8.80 2.77 13.04
C SER A 219 -9.37 1.35 12.87
N GLY A 220 -9.87 0.77 13.96
CA GLY A 220 -10.52 -0.54 13.96
C GLY A 220 -9.54 -1.70 14.09
N THR A 221 -10.11 -2.91 14.20
CA THR A 221 -9.37 -4.18 14.27
C THR A 221 -10.06 -5.29 13.49
N ASP A 222 -11.19 -4.99 12.85
CA ASP A 222 -12.08 -5.97 12.25
C ASP A 222 -11.70 -6.37 10.82
N HIS A 223 -10.69 -5.72 10.22
CA HIS A 223 -10.25 -5.99 8.86
C HIS A 223 -8.73 -6.09 8.74
N VAL A 224 -8.29 -6.77 7.70
CA VAL A 224 -6.88 -6.94 7.31
C VAL A 224 -6.77 -6.88 5.79
N THR A 225 -6.04 -5.92 5.28
CA THR A 225 -5.71 -5.87 3.86
C THR A 225 -4.61 -6.88 3.54
N THR A 226 -4.95 -7.90 2.77
CA THR A 226 -4.06 -8.95 2.29
C THR A 226 -3.99 -9.01 0.76
N LYS A 227 -4.83 -8.21 0.11
CA LYS A 227 -4.91 -8.08 -1.35
C LYS A 227 -4.87 -6.61 -1.71
N ALA A 228 -3.88 -6.23 -2.48
CA ALA A 228 -3.74 -4.87 -3.00
C ALA A 228 -4.70 -4.62 -4.16
N LEU A 229 -5.46 -3.54 -4.10
CA LEU A 229 -6.30 -3.09 -5.20
C LEU A 229 -5.46 -2.24 -6.15
N ALA A 230 -5.33 -2.68 -7.38
CA ALA A 230 -4.61 -1.93 -8.41
C ALA A 230 -5.42 -0.72 -8.91
N SER A 231 -4.73 0.38 -9.21
CA SER A 231 -5.36 1.57 -9.79
C SER A 231 -4.42 2.32 -10.73
N ARG A 232 -5.02 3.06 -11.68
CA ARG A 232 -4.32 4.02 -12.55
C ARG A 232 -5.09 5.33 -12.56
N ARG A 233 -4.36 6.43 -12.38
CA ARG A 233 -4.89 7.78 -12.51
C ARG A 233 -4.35 8.40 -13.76
N LEU A 234 -5.23 8.89 -14.63
CA LEU A 234 -4.90 9.36 -15.96
C LEU A 234 -5.44 10.78 -16.18
N GLU A 235 -4.69 11.61 -16.89
CA GLU A 235 -5.17 12.89 -17.38
C GLU A 235 -5.22 12.87 -18.90
N ALA A 236 -6.39 13.13 -19.46
CA ALA A 236 -6.57 13.43 -20.88
C ALA A 236 -6.58 14.94 -21.05
N ALA A 237 -5.67 15.47 -21.86
CA ALA A 237 -5.60 16.88 -22.21
C ALA A 237 -5.74 17.07 -23.71
N ILE A 238 -6.56 18.02 -24.13
CA ILE A 238 -6.77 18.39 -25.54
C ILE A 238 -6.52 19.88 -25.66
N SER A 239 -5.67 20.28 -26.62
CA SER A 239 -5.38 21.68 -26.91
C SER A 239 -5.79 22.04 -28.34
N GLY A 240 -6.06 23.31 -28.55
CA GLY A 240 -6.50 23.84 -29.86
C GLY A 240 -6.18 25.33 -30.01
N PRO A 241 -6.55 25.92 -31.15
CA PRO A 241 -6.17 27.29 -31.53
C PRO A 241 -6.85 28.36 -30.66
N GLY A 242 -7.99 28.03 -30.02
CA GLY A 242 -8.85 29.04 -29.42
C GLY A 242 -9.55 29.94 -30.41
N GLY A 243 -10.34 30.89 -29.95
CA GLY A 243 -11.01 31.86 -30.83
C GLY A 243 -12.22 32.54 -30.22
N HIS A 244 -12.84 33.42 -30.99
CA HIS A 244 -14.07 34.10 -30.58
C HIS A 244 -15.29 33.24 -30.94
N SER A 245 -16.19 32.98 -30.00
CA SER A 245 -17.33 32.06 -30.20
C SER A 245 -18.24 32.39 -31.38
N TRP A 246 -18.36 33.68 -31.76
CA TRP A 246 -19.18 34.14 -32.86
C TRP A 246 -18.39 34.20 -34.19
N SER A 247 -17.29 34.96 -34.23
CA SER A 247 -16.54 35.20 -35.48
C SER A 247 -15.79 33.96 -35.97
N ASP A 248 -15.41 33.06 -35.07
CA ASP A 248 -14.70 31.84 -35.36
C ASP A 248 -15.58 30.60 -35.20
N PHE A 249 -16.91 30.78 -35.26
CA PHE A 249 -17.86 29.66 -35.17
C PHE A 249 -17.60 28.62 -36.27
N GLY A 250 -17.46 27.37 -35.87
CA GLY A 250 -17.15 26.25 -36.77
C GLY A 250 -15.68 25.82 -36.73
N MET A 251 -14.82 26.52 -35.99
CA MET A 251 -13.49 26.04 -35.66
C MET A 251 -13.56 24.86 -34.68
N VAL A 252 -12.48 24.12 -34.60
CA VAL A 252 -12.30 23.00 -33.65
C VAL A 252 -12.33 23.52 -32.21
N ASN A 253 -12.96 22.74 -31.32
CA ASN A 253 -13.14 23.10 -29.91
C ASN A 253 -12.67 21.97 -28.99
N PRO A 254 -11.62 22.18 -28.18
CA PRO A 254 -11.12 21.18 -27.22
C PRO A 254 -12.16 20.62 -26.26
N ILE A 255 -13.08 21.46 -25.76
CA ILE A 255 -14.16 20.99 -24.86
C ILE A 255 -15.10 20.05 -25.60
N ASN A 256 -15.50 20.39 -26.82
CA ASN A 256 -16.39 19.52 -27.61
C ASN A 256 -15.73 18.15 -27.87
N ALA A 257 -14.45 18.15 -28.24
CA ALA A 257 -13.69 16.92 -28.46
C ALA A 257 -13.61 16.07 -27.17
N LEU A 258 -13.32 16.72 -26.05
CA LEU A 258 -13.22 16.05 -24.74
C LEU A 258 -14.56 15.45 -24.32
N VAL A 259 -15.66 16.19 -24.47
CA VAL A 259 -17.02 15.71 -24.16
C VAL A 259 -17.40 14.50 -25.03
N ARG A 260 -17.10 14.53 -26.35
CA ARG A 260 -17.33 13.39 -27.25
C ARG A 260 -16.56 12.17 -26.81
N GLY A 261 -15.28 12.33 -26.43
CA GLY A 261 -14.43 11.27 -25.88
C GLY A 261 -14.96 10.73 -24.55
N ALA A 262 -15.31 11.62 -23.64
CA ALA A 262 -15.84 11.28 -22.32
C ALA A 262 -17.16 10.49 -22.41
N VAL A 263 -18.10 10.91 -23.27
CA VAL A 263 -19.36 10.18 -23.53
C VAL A 263 -19.12 8.77 -24.04
N ARG A 264 -18.12 8.57 -24.90
CA ARG A 264 -17.73 7.23 -25.35
C ARG A 264 -17.19 6.40 -24.19
N PHE A 265 -16.32 6.99 -23.37
CA PHE A 265 -15.67 6.28 -22.27
C PHE A 265 -16.66 5.88 -21.17
N ILE A 266 -17.59 6.74 -20.75
CA ILE A 266 -18.60 6.38 -19.73
C ILE A 266 -19.52 5.24 -20.16
N ASN A 267 -19.64 4.96 -21.45
CA ASN A 267 -20.38 3.82 -21.98
C ASN A 267 -19.52 2.54 -22.11
N THR A 268 -18.25 2.58 -21.70
CA THR A 268 -17.38 1.39 -21.68
C THR A 268 -17.89 0.39 -20.66
N LYS A 269 -18.13 -0.85 -21.12
CA LYS A 269 -18.56 -1.91 -20.23
C LYS A 269 -17.40 -2.39 -19.38
N VAL A 270 -17.66 -2.57 -18.09
CA VAL A 270 -16.72 -3.13 -17.11
C VAL A 270 -17.30 -4.41 -16.51
N PRO A 271 -16.47 -5.41 -16.17
CA PRO A 271 -16.94 -6.63 -15.52
C PRO A 271 -17.25 -6.38 -14.03
N THR A 272 -18.11 -7.22 -13.48
CA THR A 272 -18.36 -7.27 -12.04
C THR A 272 -17.36 -8.22 -11.33
N ALA A 273 -16.82 -9.19 -12.07
CA ALA A 273 -15.78 -10.10 -11.64
C ALA A 273 -14.78 -10.37 -12.81
N PRO A 274 -13.51 -9.99 -12.70
CA PRO A 274 -12.90 -9.24 -11.59
C PRO A 274 -13.56 -7.85 -11.43
N ARG A 275 -13.80 -7.43 -10.20
CA ARG A 275 -14.42 -6.11 -9.95
C ARG A 275 -13.57 -5.01 -10.54
N THR A 276 -14.18 -4.24 -11.43
CA THR A 276 -13.52 -3.18 -12.17
C THR A 276 -14.40 -1.93 -12.15
N THR A 277 -13.80 -0.78 -11.92
CA THR A 277 -14.49 0.50 -11.84
C THR A 277 -13.70 1.60 -12.51
N PHE A 278 -14.38 2.68 -12.88
CA PHE A 278 -13.74 3.93 -13.27
C PHE A 278 -14.57 5.11 -12.77
N ASN A 279 -13.91 6.25 -12.63
CA ASN A 279 -14.53 7.51 -12.25
C ASN A 279 -13.90 8.66 -13.03
N LEU A 280 -14.73 9.52 -13.61
CA LEU A 280 -14.32 10.80 -14.16
C LEU A 280 -14.38 11.81 -13.00
N GLY A 281 -13.22 12.06 -12.38
CA GLY A 281 -13.15 12.80 -11.11
C GLY A 281 -13.07 14.31 -11.27
N GLN A 282 -12.42 14.79 -12.33
CA GLN A 282 -12.24 16.23 -12.57
C GLN A 282 -12.37 16.52 -14.06
N ILE A 283 -13.00 17.64 -14.40
CA ILE A 283 -13.07 18.18 -15.76
C ILE A 283 -12.80 19.68 -15.70
N GLU A 284 -11.92 20.16 -16.56
CA GLU A 284 -11.49 21.55 -16.62
C GLU A 284 -11.42 22.02 -18.06
N GLY A 285 -11.62 23.31 -18.30
CA GLY A 285 -11.44 23.90 -19.64
C GLY A 285 -12.16 25.20 -19.83
N GLY A 286 -11.60 26.04 -20.72
CA GLY A 286 -12.13 27.35 -21.08
C GLY A 286 -11.85 28.43 -20.04
N THR A 287 -12.00 29.69 -20.47
CA THR A 287 -11.78 30.88 -19.66
C THR A 287 -12.96 31.83 -19.68
N SER A 288 -13.82 31.75 -20.71
CA SER A 288 -14.98 32.61 -20.91
C SER A 288 -16.03 31.91 -21.76
N VAL A 289 -17.31 32.18 -21.50
CA VAL A 289 -18.45 31.58 -22.25
C VAL A 289 -18.52 31.99 -23.72
N ASN A 290 -17.89 33.10 -24.09
CA ASN A 290 -17.87 33.64 -25.44
C ASN A 290 -16.52 33.42 -26.17
N SER A 291 -15.68 32.51 -25.68
CA SER A 291 -14.44 32.09 -26.35
C SER A 291 -14.43 30.59 -26.65
N ILE A 292 -13.82 30.21 -27.77
CA ILE A 292 -13.42 28.84 -28.06
C ILE A 292 -12.19 28.56 -27.16
N PRO A 293 -12.17 27.54 -26.33
CA PRO A 293 -11.07 27.29 -25.40
C PRO A 293 -9.77 26.90 -26.12
N HIS A 294 -8.64 27.20 -25.47
CA HIS A 294 -7.33 26.71 -25.88
C HIS A 294 -7.05 25.32 -25.35
N GLU A 295 -7.67 24.92 -24.22
CA GLU A 295 -7.41 23.64 -23.56
C GLU A 295 -8.66 23.11 -22.88
N ALA A 296 -8.75 21.78 -22.81
CA ALA A 296 -9.68 21.04 -21.96
C ALA A 296 -8.99 19.81 -21.38
N LYS A 297 -9.27 19.50 -20.11
CA LYS A 297 -8.66 18.38 -19.36
C LYS A 297 -9.72 17.54 -18.67
N LEU A 298 -9.40 16.25 -18.51
CA LEU A 298 -10.22 15.27 -17.81
C LEU A 298 -9.30 14.35 -17.01
N LYS A 299 -9.49 14.27 -15.69
CA LYS A 299 -8.80 13.27 -14.86
C LYS A 299 -9.73 12.09 -14.57
N VAL A 300 -9.18 10.90 -14.73
CA VAL A 300 -9.88 9.62 -14.61
C VAL A 300 -9.14 8.73 -13.63
N ASP A 301 -9.88 8.14 -12.67
CA ASP A 301 -9.41 7.08 -11.79
C ASP A 301 -9.97 5.75 -12.28
N ILE A 302 -9.11 4.75 -12.48
CA ILE A 302 -9.47 3.40 -12.91
C ILE A 302 -8.97 2.43 -11.85
N ARG A 303 -9.84 1.51 -11.39
CA ARG A 303 -9.49 0.49 -10.40
C ARG A 303 -9.94 -0.89 -10.85
N SER A 304 -9.11 -1.90 -10.60
CA SER A 304 -9.48 -3.29 -10.91
C SER A 304 -8.75 -4.28 -10.02
N GLU A 305 -9.37 -5.44 -9.82
CA GLU A 305 -8.74 -6.64 -9.26
C GLU A 305 -7.84 -7.37 -10.30
N SER A 306 -7.82 -6.90 -11.56
CA SER A 306 -7.04 -7.45 -12.68
C SER A 306 -6.21 -6.36 -13.36
N GLU A 307 -4.92 -6.59 -13.51
CA GLU A 307 -4.02 -5.72 -14.28
C GLU A 307 -4.39 -5.69 -15.78
N GLU A 308 -4.93 -6.78 -16.32
CA GLU A 308 -5.38 -6.86 -17.70
C GLU A 308 -6.55 -5.91 -17.94
N GLU A 309 -7.52 -5.87 -17.00
CA GLU A 309 -8.65 -4.94 -17.08
C GLU A 309 -8.22 -3.48 -16.92
N LEU A 310 -7.24 -3.19 -16.06
CA LEU A 310 -6.66 -1.85 -15.98
C LEU A 310 -6.04 -1.42 -17.31
N ALA A 311 -5.23 -2.28 -17.93
CA ALA A 311 -4.62 -2.02 -19.21
C ALA A 311 -5.66 -1.84 -20.31
N ARG A 312 -6.73 -2.66 -20.32
CA ARG A 312 -7.84 -2.56 -21.25
C ARG A 312 -8.57 -1.22 -21.13
N LEU A 313 -8.88 -0.79 -19.90
CA LEU A 313 -9.57 0.49 -19.66
C LEU A 313 -8.69 1.69 -19.99
N GLU A 314 -7.40 1.64 -19.69
CA GLU A 314 -6.47 2.69 -20.13
C GLU A 314 -6.44 2.81 -21.65
N ALA A 315 -6.33 1.69 -22.37
CA ALA A 315 -6.37 1.67 -23.83
C ALA A 315 -7.73 2.20 -24.36
N ALA A 316 -8.83 1.81 -23.74
CA ALA A 316 -10.16 2.30 -24.07
C ALA A 316 -10.30 3.82 -23.89
N LEU A 317 -9.75 4.37 -22.80
CA LEU A 317 -9.74 5.83 -22.58
C LEU A 317 -8.98 6.54 -23.71
N ARG A 318 -7.78 6.07 -24.04
CA ARG A 318 -6.96 6.64 -25.13
C ARG A 318 -7.69 6.61 -26.45
N GLU A 319 -8.33 5.50 -26.80
CA GLU A 319 -9.11 5.38 -28.04
C GLU A 319 -10.36 6.26 -28.03
N CYS A 320 -11.08 6.34 -26.91
CA CYS A 320 -12.26 7.21 -26.78
C CYS A 320 -11.90 8.70 -26.97
N ILE A 321 -10.80 9.16 -26.35
CA ILE A 321 -10.30 10.53 -26.53
C ILE A 321 -9.87 10.76 -27.96
N SER A 322 -9.10 9.87 -28.56
CA SER A 322 -8.70 9.93 -29.97
C SER A 322 -9.91 10.03 -30.92
N ALA A 323 -10.93 9.21 -30.69
CA ALA A 323 -12.18 9.23 -31.47
C ALA A 323 -12.94 10.55 -31.29
N GLY A 324 -13.02 11.08 -30.06
CA GLY A 324 -13.64 12.38 -29.80
C GLY A 324 -12.95 13.54 -30.55
N VAL A 325 -11.61 13.49 -30.59
CA VAL A 325 -10.81 14.46 -31.34
C VAL A 325 -11.06 14.33 -32.87
N ARG A 326 -11.08 13.10 -33.40
CA ARG A 326 -11.41 12.87 -34.84
C ARG A 326 -12.80 13.42 -35.19
N ASP A 327 -13.82 13.06 -34.41
CA ASP A 327 -15.19 13.51 -34.63
C ASP A 327 -15.30 15.04 -34.63
N GLU A 328 -14.61 15.72 -33.71
CA GLU A 328 -14.61 17.18 -33.64
C GLU A 328 -13.91 17.78 -34.87
N MET A 329 -12.74 17.24 -35.25
CA MET A 329 -12.01 17.70 -36.46
C MET A 329 -12.79 17.46 -37.74
N GLU A 330 -13.56 16.38 -37.85
CA GLU A 330 -14.41 16.06 -39.00
C GLU A 330 -15.66 16.96 -39.05
N SER A 331 -16.23 17.31 -37.91
CA SER A 331 -17.40 18.18 -37.80
C SER A 331 -17.09 19.67 -37.98
N ALA A 332 -15.82 20.07 -37.87
CA ALA A 332 -15.38 21.44 -38.01
C ALA A 332 -15.64 21.97 -39.45
N ARG A 333 -16.27 23.16 -39.55
CA ARG A 333 -16.54 23.84 -40.83
C ARG A 333 -15.33 24.60 -41.34
N GLU A 334 -14.55 25.19 -40.43
CA GLU A 334 -13.36 26.01 -40.69
C GLU A 334 -12.07 25.20 -40.42
N ARG A 335 -11.90 24.08 -41.12
CA ARG A 335 -10.78 23.12 -40.91
C ARG A 335 -9.40 23.72 -41.16
N SER A 336 -9.30 24.80 -41.93
CA SER A 336 -8.03 25.48 -42.22
C SER A 336 -7.52 26.33 -41.07
N LYS A 337 -8.35 26.66 -40.05
CA LYS A 337 -8.01 27.57 -38.96
C LYS A 337 -7.36 26.88 -37.75
N GLY A 338 -7.01 25.62 -37.82
CA GLY A 338 -6.26 24.95 -36.79
C GLY A 338 -6.61 23.47 -36.60
N ARG A 339 -5.82 22.81 -35.76
CA ARG A 339 -5.98 21.39 -35.41
C ARG A 339 -6.01 21.25 -33.92
N LEU A 340 -6.55 20.12 -33.44
CA LEU A 340 -6.45 19.69 -32.05
C LEU A 340 -5.22 18.82 -31.89
N GLU A 341 -4.53 19.04 -30.78
CA GLU A 341 -3.52 18.14 -30.24
C GLU A 341 -4.08 17.51 -28.97
N TRP A 342 -3.70 16.28 -28.71
CA TRP A 342 -4.16 15.59 -27.50
C TRP A 342 -3.11 14.65 -26.94
N LYS A 343 -3.20 14.43 -25.63
CA LYS A 343 -2.40 13.45 -24.91
C LYS A 343 -3.22 12.81 -23.80
N VAL A 344 -2.82 11.60 -23.41
CA VAL A 344 -3.29 10.96 -22.18
C VAL A 344 -2.06 10.55 -21.39
N GLU A 345 -1.88 11.14 -20.23
CA GLU A 345 -0.74 10.92 -19.33
C GLU A 345 -1.14 10.11 -18.11
N LEU A 346 -0.23 9.25 -17.65
CA LEU A 346 -0.37 8.52 -16.41
C LEU A 346 0.12 9.42 -15.27
N LEU A 347 -0.80 9.84 -14.39
CA LEU A 347 -0.47 10.66 -13.21
C LEU A 347 0.02 9.83 -12.03
N GLY A 348 -0.50 8.60 -11.91
CA GLY A 348 -0.13 7.68 -10.85
C GLY A 348 -0.61 6.27 -11.12
N SER A 349 0.10 5.30 -10.55
CA SER A 349 -0.22 3.88 -10.66
C SER A 349 0.08 3.18 -9.36
N ARG A 350 -0.92 2.54 -8.78
CA ARG A 350 -0.74 1.66 -7.63
C ARG A 350 -0.82 0.21 -8.13
N PRO A 351 0.21 -0.61 -7.92
CA PRO A 351 0.21 -1.98 -8.40
C PRO A 351 -0.74 -2.85 -7.57
N GLY A 352 -1.29 -3.89 -8.19
CA GLY A 352 -1.98 -4.96 -7.50
C GLY A 352 -1.00 -5.98 -6.91
N GLY A 353 -1.49 -6.78 -5.98
CA GLY A 353 -0.73 -7.87 -5.39
C GLY A 353 -1.59 -8.66 -4.41
N GLU A 354 -1.15 -9.85 -4.07
CA GLU A 354 -1.84 -10.70 -3.10
C GLU A 354 -0.82 -11.36 -2.18
N LEU A 355 -1.16 -11.45 -0.92
CA LEU A 355 -0.34 -12.10 0.07
C LEU A 355 -0.19 -13.59 -0.25
N ALA A 356 1.04 -14.09 -0.20
CA ALA A 356 1.31 -15.49 -0.51
C ALA A 356 0.59 -16.45 0.45
N ALA A 357 0.16 -17.58 -0.07
CA ALA A 357 -0.35 -18.67 0.77
C ALA A 357 0.73 -19.11 1.77
N GLY A 358 0.40 -19.17 3.07
CA GLY A 358 1.36 -19.51 4.12
C GLY A 358 2.22 -18.35 4.61
N SER A 359 1.83 -17.13 4.32
CA SER A 359 2.48 -15.90 4.83
C SER A 359 2.71 -15.96 6.35
N SER A 360 3.94 -15.64 6.75
CA SER A 360 4.33 -15.61 8.15
C SER A 360 3.72 -14.41 8.89
N VAL A 361 3.54 -13.28 8.22
CA VAL A 361 2.94 -12.09 8.83
C VAL A 361 1.45 -12.27 9.08
N LEU A 362 0.73 -12.95 8.18
CA LEU A 362 -0.68 -13.29 8.41
C LEU A 362 -0.85 -14.31 9.54
N ALA A 363 0.02 -15.32 9.60
CA ALA A 363 0.01 -16.28 10.69
C ALA A 363 0.26 -15.61 12.04
N ALA A 364 1.23 -14.70 12.11
CA ALA A 364 1.51 -13.88 13.29
C ALA A 364 0.31 -13.04 13.72
N LEU A 365 -0.36 -12.39 12.77
CA LEU A 365 -1.56 -11.60 13.04
C LEU A 365 -2.72 -12.47 13.55
N ARG A 366 -2.97 -13.64 12.96
CA ARG A 366 -4.02 -14.56 13.41
C ARG A 366 -3.78 -15.03 14.85
N ALA A 367 -2.52 -15.33 15.18
CA ALA A 367 -2.16 -15.67 16.54
C ALA A 367 -2.33 -14.49 17.51
N ALA A 368 -2.01 -13.26 17.07
CA ALA A 368 -2.29 -12.05 17.84
C ALA A 368 -3.79 -11.84 18.04
N ASP A 369 -4.60 -12.00 17.00
CA ASP A 369 -6.07 -11.92 17.06
C ASP A 369 -6.64 -12.89 18.10
N GLU A 370 -6.18 -14.15 18.10
CA GLU A 370 -6.60 -15.15 19.09
C GLU A 370 -6.26 -14.73 20.53
N ILE A 371 -5.06 -14.20 20.77
CA ILE A 371 -4.60 -13.77 22.08
C ILE A 371 -5.41 -12.58 22.63
N VAL A 372 -5.73 -11.61 21.76
CA VAL A 372 -6.49 -10.42 22.19
C VAL A 372 -8.02 -10.60 22.08
N GLY A 373 -8.48 -11.77 21.63
CA GLY A 373 -9.91 -12.05 21.45
C GLY A 373 -10.56 -11.30 20.29
N ASN A 374 -9.79 -11.00 19.23
CA ASN A 374 -10.26 -10.29 18.04
C ASN A 374 -10.60 -11.24 16.88
N HIS A 375 -11.52 -10.81 16.02
CA HIS A 375 -11.89 -11.52 14.80
C HIS A 375 -11.83 -10.57 13.60
N SER A 376 -10.80 -10.72 12.78
CA SER A 376 -10.61 -9.88 11.61
C SER A 376 -10.94 -10.59 10.30
N ARG A 377 -11.50 -9.85 9.34
CA ARG A 377 -11.80 -10.29 7.98
C ARG A 377 -10.64 -9.92 7.06
N LEU A 378 -10.36 -10.80 6.10
CA LEU A 378 -9.39 -10.49 5.03
C LEU A 378 -10.11 -9.69 3.94
N GLU A 379 -9.47 -8.63 3.48
CA GLU A 379 -10.05 -7.78 2.44
C GLU A 379 -9.04 -7.35 1.39
N ARG A 380 -9.56 -6.72 0.35
CA ARG A 380 -8.80 -6.03 -0.69
C ARG A 380 -8.96 -4.53 -0.51
N SER A 381 -7.85 -3.82 -0.36
CA SER A 381 -7.83 -2.36 -0.29
C SER A 381 -6.63 -1.78 -1.03
N SER A 382 -6.57 -0.47 -1.16
CA SER A 382 -5.44 0.25 -1.74
C SER A 382 -4.77 1.04 -0.62
N THR A 383 -3.59 0.60 -0.20
CA THR A 383 -2.79 1.13 0.91
C THR A 383 -1.31 1.04 0.57
N ASP A 384 -0.44 1.47 1.46
CA ASP A 384 1.00 1.26 1.35
C ASP A 384 1.41 -0.21 1.19
N ALA A 385 0.60 -1.16 1.67
CA ALA A 385 0.83 -2.58 1.45
C ALA A 385 0.84 -2.99 -0.04
N ASN A 386 0.30 -2.16 -0.94
CA ASN A 386 0.31 -2.43 -2.38
C ASN A 386 1.73 -2.66 -2.91
N ILE A 387 2.69 -1.86 -2.45
CA ILE A 387 4.06 -1.92 -2.96
C ILE A 387 4.75 -3.24 -2.58
N PRO A 388 4.90 -3.60 -1.30
CA PRO A 388 5.53 -4.87 -0.95
C PRO A 388 4.75 -6.08 -1.47
N LEU A 389 3.41 -6.08 -1.44
CA LEU A 389 2.59 -7.18 -1.98
C LEU A 389 2.82 -7.40 -3.47
N SER A 390 2.92 -6.33 -4.26
CA SER A 390 3.20 -6.42 -5.71
C SER A 390 4.57 -7.03 -6.03
N MET A 391 5.49 -7.00 -5.09
CA MET A 391 6.85 -7.54 -5.20
C MET A 391 6.99 -8.92 -4.54
N GLY A 392 5.90 -9.51 -4.05
CA GLY A 392 5.90 -10.80 -3.37
C GLY A 392 6.54 -10.77 -1.98
N ILE A 393 6.63 -9.59 -1.36
CA ILE A 393 7.12 -9.43 0.01
C ILE A 393 5.92 -9.59 0.96
N ASP A 394 6.10 -10.32 2.06
CA ASP A 394 5.09 -10.48 3.10
C ASP A 394 4.65 -9.11 3.64
N ALA A 395 3.40 -8.73 3.43
CA ALA A 395 2.87 -7.46 3.92
C ALA A 395 1.38 -7.53 4.22
N ILE A 396 0.96 -6.79 5.26
CA ILE A 396 -0.44 -6.55 5.62
C ILE A 396 -0.66 -5.09 5.97
N ALA A 397 -1.88 -4.58 5.75
CA ALA A 397 -2.32 -3.36 6.39
C ALA A 397 -3.43 -3.68 7.41
N ILE A 398 -3.35 -3.07 8.58
CA ILE A 398 -4.25 -3.26 9.71
C ILE A 398 -4.58 -1.93 10.37
N GLY A 399 -5.78 -1.80 10.90
CA GLY A 399 -6.13 -0.66 11.74
C GLY A 399 -5.45 -0.72 13.10
N ALA A 400 -5.24 0.44 13.69
CA ALA A 400 -4.49 0.66 14.93
C ALA A 400 -5.37 0.68 16.20
N GLY A 401 -6.61 0.19 16.10
CA GLY A 401 -7.56 0.13 17.20
C GLY A 401 -8.43 1.39 17.36
N GLY A 402 -9.36 1.34 18.31
CA GLY A 402 -10.44 2.31 18.42
C GLY A 402 -11.50 2.10 17.33
N ASN A 403 -12.41 3.06 17.22
CA ASN A 403 -13.40 3.09 16.15
C ASN A 403 -13.29 4.41 15.41
N GLY A 404 -13.48 4.40 14.10
CA GLY A 404 -13.43 5.60 13.30
C GLY A 404 -14.34 5.53 12.08
N GLY A 405 -14.55 6.66 11.46
CA GLY A 405 -15.34 6.73 10.25
C GLY A 405 -15.30 8.09 9.59
N GLY A 406 -15.87 8.16 8.38
CA GLY A 406 -15.86 9.38 7.60
C GLY A 406 -14.51 9.76 7.03
N ALA A 407 -13.55 8.83 6.94
CA ALA A 407 -12.25 9.07 6.29
C ALA A 407 -12.43 9.77 4.94
N HIS A 408 -11.52 10.66 4.60
CA HIS A 408 -11.57 11.51 3.40
C HIS A 408 -12.72 12.54 3.38
N SER A 409 -13.35 12.81 4.52
CA SER A 409 -14.36 13.85 4.64
C SER A 409 -14.09 14.78 5.83
N LEU A 410 -14.66 16.00 5.79
CA LEU A 410 -14.57 16.93 6.91
C LEU A 410 -15.32 16.45 8.17
N GLN A 411 -16.12 15.40 8.07
CA GLN A 411 -16.86 14.74 9.16
C GLN A 411 -16.12 13.51 9.71
N GLU A 412 -14.85 13.40 9.42
CA GLU A 412 -14.02 12.32 9.95
C GLU A 412 -13.98 12.34 11.48
N TRP A 413 -14.05 11.16 12.07
CA TRP A 413 -14.11 11.01 13.52
C TRP A 413 -13.38 9.77 14.01
N TYR A 414 -13.06 9.77 15.31
CA TYR A 414 -12.41 8.68 16.02
C TYR A 414 -12.95 8.57 17.45
N GLU A 415 -13.15 7.34 17.94
CA GLU A 415 -13.46 6.99 19.32
C GLU A 415 -12.39 6.03 19.88
N PRO A 416 -11.78 6.35 21.03
CA PRO A 416 -10.66 5.55 21.59
C PRO A 416 -11.04 4.16 22.12
N THR A 417 -12.34 3.86 22.29
CA THR A 417 -12.81 2.57 22.81
C THR A 417 -12.24 1.41 21.98
N GLY A 418 -11.53 0.48 22.64
CA GLY A 418 -10.86 -0.64 21.95
C GLY A 418 -9.46 -0.32 21.40
N ARG A 419 -8.93 0.90 21.61
CA ARG A 419 -7.56 1.28 21.17
C ARG A 419 -6.50 0.33 21.71
N GLU A 420 -6.56 0.01 22.99
CA GLU A 420 -5.58 -0.85 23.64
C GLU A 420 -5.47 -2.22 22.96
N MET A 421 -6.60 -2.81 22.60
CA MET A 421 -6.64 -4.09 21.88
C MET A 421 -5.90 -3.99 20.53
N GLY A 422 -6.10 -2.92 19.78
CA GLY A 422 -5.39 -2.69 18.50
C GLY A 422 -3.89 -2.53 18.68
N LEU A 423 -3.46 -1.78 19.70
CA LEU A 423 -2.04 -1.59 20.02
C LEU A 423 -1.38 -2.92 20.44
N LYS A 424 -2.02 -3.70 21.30
CA LYS A 424 -1.55 -5.04 21.72
C LYS A 424 -1.46 -5.98 20.54
N ARG A 425 -2.49 -6.01 19.68
CA ARG A 425 -2.54 -6.78 18.45
C ARG A 425 -1.37 -6.46 17.53
N ALA A 426 -1.14 -5.19 17.25
CA ALA A 426 -0.05 -4.74 16.37
C ALA A 426 1.34 -5.08 16.97
N LEU A 427 1.54 -4.86 18.27
CA LEU A 427 2.81 -5.19 18.95
C LEU A 427 3.08 -6.71 18.94
N ILE A 428 2.09 -7.55 19.25
CA ILE A 428 2.26 -9.02 19.22
C ILE A 428 2.61 -9.46 17.80
N THR A 429 1.88 -8.97 16.79
CA THR A 429 2.17 -9.28 15.38
C THR A 429 3.59 -8.89 15.00
N LEU A 430 4.02 -7.68 15.37
CA LEU A 430 5.37 -7.18 15.11
C LEU A 430 6.44 -8.07 15.76
N LEU A 431 6.25 -8.44 17.03
CA LEU A 431 7.21 -9.26 17.77
C LEU A 431 7.28 -10.69 17.26
N GLU A 432 6.16 -11.28 16.82
CA GLU A 432 6.14 -12.59 16.17
C GLU A 432 7.00 -12.59 14.90
N VAL A 433 6.87 -11.55 14.09
CA VAL A 433 7.63 -11.42 12.85
C VAL A 433 9.08 -11.05 13.11
N ALA A 434 9.33 -10.08 13.98
CA ALA A 434 10.68 -9.60 14.27
C ALA A 434 11.48 -10.60 15.15
N GLY A 435 10.80 -11.33 16.02
CA GLY A 435 11.41 -12.17 17.05
C GLY A 435 12.05 -11.36 18.19
N ILE A 436 12.27 -11.99 19.32
CA ILE A 436 13.04 -11.43 20.45
C ILE A 436 14.41 -12.10 20.46
N ALA A 437 15.46 -11.31 20.67
CA ALA A 437 16.81 -11.84 20.80
C ALA A 437 16.92 -12.64 22.11
N GLN A 438 17.44 -13.86 22.02
CA GLN A 438 17.79 -14.63 23.22
C GLN A 438 18.98 -13.97 23.91
N GLU A 439 18.86 -13.72 25.21
CA GLU A 439 20.04 -13.37 26.01
C GLU A 439 21.01 -14.54 25.93
N LYS A 440 22.26 -14.25 25.54
CA LYS A 440 23.31 -15.24 25.64
C LYS A 440 23.45 -15.56 27.11
N THR A 441 23.01 -16.76 27.54
CA THR A 441 23.37 -17.31 28.84
C THR A 441 24.91 -17.35 28.88
N GLN A 442 25.50 -16.50 29.72
CA GLN A 442 26.95 -16.50 29.97
C GLN A 442 27.35 -17.80 30.69
#